data_7089ca847028fdec7bb406915f9bc9eb
#
_entry.id   7089ca847028fdec7bb406915f9bc9eb
#
_cell.length_a   1.000
_cell.length_b   1.000
_cell.length_c   1.000
_cell.angle_alpha   90.00
_cell.angle_beta   90.00
_cell.angle_gamma   90.00
#
_symmetry.space_group_name_H-M   'P 1'
#
loop_
_entity.id
_entity.type
_entity.pdbx_description
1 polymer ?
#
loop_
_entity_poly.entity_id
_entity_poly.type
_entity_poly.pdbx_seq_one_letter_code
_entity_poly.pdbx_strand_id
1 'polypeptide(L)'
;MKHGLLQRMFMLCVGMFLMQALSAQEYKFEVGGMAGGAFYMGDANKNSPFKGLNPAAGAVFRYNINFRWALKANLMWGQISGKTDGANAFPNGGQTDFSRSLLELGGQAEFNFFPYSDKFDYTGAKRFTPYLLVGLGMTVAPGGDASFVSPNIPLGMGVKYKLRPRLNLGCEFSVRKTLGDGLEGKDMLNDPYGISSSALKNKDWYSFLLLSVTYDFGERCRTCNNAKHIEY
;
A
#
# COMPACT_ATOMS: atom_id res chain seq x y z
N MET A 1 30.22 -18.47 -17.04
CA MET A 1 30.63 -17.88 -15.73
C MET A 1 29.62 -16.90 -15.13
N LYS A 2 28.84 -16.14 -15.90
CA LYS A 2 27.88 -15.14 -15.34
C LYS A 2 26.65 -15.75 -14.63
N HIS A 3 26.15 -16.91 -15.07
CA HIS A 3 24.98 -17.56 -14.44
C HIS A 3 25.25 -18.07 -13.01
N GLY A 4 26.45 -18.57 -12.75
CA GLY A 4 26.79 -19.07 -11.40
C GLY A 4 26.93 -17.97 -10.34
N LEU A 5 27.31 -16.75 -10.74
CA LEU A 5 27.39 -15.62 -9.84
C LEU A 5 25.99 -15.11 -9.45
N LEU A 6 25.09 -15.02 -10.41
CA LEU A 6 23.71 -14.61 -10.18
C LEU A 6 22.95 -15.58 -9.26
N GLN A 7 23.17 -16.88 -9.47
CA GLN A 7 22.60 -17.95 -8.64
C GLN A 7 23.15 -17.91 -7.21
N ARG A 8 24.43 -17.64 -7.02
CA ARG A 8 25.04 -17.48 -5.69
C ARG A 8 24.56 -16.21 -4.98
N MET A 9 24.42 -15.10 -5.69
CA MET A 9 23.82 -13.87 -5.13
C MET A 9 22.36 -14.11 -4.72
N PHE A 10 21.58 -14.78 -5.54
CA PHE A 10 20.19 -15.11 -5.20
C PHE A 10 20.09 -16.01 -3.97
N MET A 11 20.93 -17.04 -3.86
CA MET A 11 21.01 -17.92 -2.69
C MET A 11 21.45 -17.16 -1.43
N LEU A 12 22.39 -16.23 -1.52
CA LEU A 12 22.81 -15.36 -0.43
C LEU A 12 21.68 -14.42 0.03
N CYS A 13 20.97 -13.81 -0.90
CA CYS A 13 19.80 -12.97 -0.58
C CYS A 13 18.69 -13.78 0.09
N VAL A 14 18.38 -14.98 -0.40
CA VAL A 14 17.39 -15.88 0.22
C VAL A 14 17.86 -16.32 1.62
N GLY A 15 19.14 -16.64 1.78
CA GLY A 15 19.71 -17.01 3.09
C GLY A 15 19.67 -15.87 4.09
N MET A 16 19.97 -14.63 3.70
CA MET A 16 19.82 -13.44 4.54
C MET A 16 18.36 -13.18 4.92
N PHE A 17 17.41 -13.45 4.02
CA PHE A 17 15.98 -13.33 4.29
C PHE A 17 15.50 -14.36 5.34
N LEU A 18 16.01 -15.58 5.29
CA LEU A 18 15.65 -16.66 6.23
C LEU A 18 16.25 -16.47 7.63
N MET A 19 17.39 -15.84 7.75
CA MET A 19 18.02 -15.59 9.07
C MET A 19 17.29 -14.52 9.91
N GLN A 20 16.40 -13.72 9.34
CA GLN A 20 15.62 -12.70 10.07
C GLN A 20 14.36 -13.25 10.75
N ALA A 21 14.06 -14.53 10.59
CA ALA A 21 12.80 -15.13 11.07
C ALA A 21 12.76 -15.42 12.59
N LEU A 22 13.84 -15.14 13.36
CA LEU A 22 13.96 -15.56 14.76
C LEU A 22 13.54 -14.50 15.80
N SER A 23 13.05 -13.35 15.39
CA SER A 23 12.57 -12.34 16.34
C SER A 23 11.05 -12.45 16.51
N ALA A 24 10.62 -13.02 17.62
CA ALA A 24 9.21 -13.19 17.95
C ALA A 24 8.57 -11.83 18.28
N GLN A 25 7.80 -11.27 17.37
CA GLN A 25 6.96 -10.11 17.65
C GLN A 25 5.89 -10.45 18.71
N GLU A 26 5.53 -9.44 19.51
CA GLU A 26 4.61 -9.61 20.64
C GLU A 26 3.20 -10.06 20.22
N TYR A 27 2.64 -9.44 19.20
CA TYR A 27 1.32 -9.72 18.65
C TYR A 27 1.41 -10.17 17.19
N LYS A 28 0.61 -11.18 16.86
CA LYS A 28 0.58 -11.74 15.50
C LYS A 28 -0.26 -10.91 14.55
N PHE A 29 -1.36 -10.36 15.04
CA PHE A 29 -2.38 -9.76 14.22
C PHE A 29 -2.63 -8.31 14.64
N GLU A 30 -2.97 -7.50 13.67
CA GLU A 30 -3.36 -6.12 13.84
C GLU A 30 -4.56 -5.83 12.93
N VAL A 31 -5.61 -5.22 13.47
CA VAL A 31 -6.82 -4.85 12.74
C VAL A 31 -7.17 -3.40 13.03
N GLY A 32 -7.70 -2.70 12.05
CA GLY A 32 -8.12 -1.33 12.26
C GLY A 32 -8.75 -0.66 11.06
N GLY A 33 -8.98 0.64 11.22
CA GLY A 33 -9.51 1.51 10.19
C GLY A 33 -8.47 2.48 9.65
N MET A 34 -8.68 2.89 8.41
CA MET A 34 -7.90 3.93 7.73
C MET A 34 -8.85 4.97 7.15
N ALA A 35 -8.48 6.24 7.24
CA ALA A 35 -9.22 7.34 6.63
C ALA A 35 -8.26 8.42 6.13
N GLY A 36 -8.66 9.13 5.09
CA GLY A 36 -7.82 10.17 4.50
C GLY A 36 -8.34 10.60 3.15
N GLY A 37 -7.44 10.76 2.20
CA GLY A 37 -7.78 11.23 0.86
C GLY A 37 -7.19 10.38 -0.25
N ALA A 38 -7.96 10.32 -1.35
CA ALA A 38 -7.54 9.79 -2.63
C ALA A 38 -7.40 10.92 -3.64
N PHE A 39 -6.45 10.82 -4.53
CA PHE A 39 -6.29 11.74 -5.65
C PHE A 39 -5.77 11.01 -6.89
N TYR A 40 -6.23 11.48 -8.03
CA TYR A 40 -5.87 10.95 -9.33
C TYR A 40 -4.58 11.60 -9.84
N MET A 41 -3.72 10.79 -10.46
CA MET A 41 -2.46 11.22 -11.08
C MET A 41 -2.37 10.61 -12.49
N GLY A 42 -3.03 11.23 -13.45
CA GLY A 42 -3.06 10.77 -14.84
C GLY A 42 -3.21 11.93 -15.82
N ASP A 43 -3.63 11.63 -17.02
CA ASP A 43 -3.68 12.56 -18.14
C ASP A 43 -4.55 13.80 -17.87
N ALA A 44 -5.62 13.68 -17.09
CA ALA A 44 -6.50 14.79 -16.74
C ALA A 44 -5.97 15.69 -15.60
N ASN A 45 -4.82 15.40 -14.98
CA ASN A 45 -4.32 16.18 -13.84
C ASN A 45 -2.80 16.40 -13.85
N LYS A 46 -2.23 16.74 -15.04
CA LYS A 46 -0.79 16.82 -15.25
C LYS A 46 -0.04 17.92 -14.48
N ASN A 47 -0.72 18.95 -13.99
CA ASN A 47 -0.05 20.18 -13.54
C ASN A 47 -0.06 20.45 -12.03
N SER A 48 -0.69 19.63 -11.20
CA SER A 48 -0.76 19.92 -9.76
C SER A 48 -0.92 18.63 -8.94
N PRO A 49 0.14 18.12 -8.30
CA PRO A 49 0.02 17.06 -7.32
C PRO A 49 -0.87 17.54 -6.16
N PHE A 50 -1.69 16.63 -5.61
CA PHE A 50 -2.68 16.89 -4.54
C PHE A 50 -3.92 17.73 -4.92
N LYS A 51 -4.09 18.12 -6.18
CA LYS A 51 -5.32 18.76 -6.64
C LYS A 51 -6.43 17.71 -6.75
N GLY A 52 -7.59 18.03 -6.15
CA GLY A 52 -8.74 17.09 -6.14
C GLY A 52 -8.60 15.98 -5.10
N LEU A 53 -8.14 16.30 -3.89
CA LEU A 53 -8.16 15.38 -2.77
C LEU A 53 -9.61 15.05 -2.41
N ASN A 54 -10.01 13.79 -2.62
CA ASN A 54 -11.34 13.29 -2.32
C ASN A 54 -11.30 12.34 -1.13
N PRO A 55 -12.40 12.14 -0.40
CA PRO A 55 -12.41 11.28 0.77
C PRO A 55 -12.10 9.83 0.41
N ALA A 56 -11.35 9.18 1.29
CA ALA A 56 -11.05 7.77 1.24
C ALA A 56 -11.11 7.18 2.65
N ALA A 57 -11.65 5.97 2.76
CA ALA A 57 -11.72 5.24 4.01
C ALA A 57 -11.62 3.74 3.75
N GLY A 58 -11.22 2.98 4.77
CA GLY A 58 -11.12 1.54 4.63
C GLY A 58 -10.74 0.82 5.89
N ALA A 59 -10.63 -0.49 5.75
CA ALA A 59 -10.20 -1.39 6.80
C ALA A 59 -8.84 -2.00 6.45
N VAL A 60 -8.06 -2.29 7.48
CA VAL A 60 -6.76 -2.92 7.37
C VAL A 60 -6.66 -4.10 8.33
N PHE A 61 -6.08 -5.18 7.84
CA PHE A 61 -5.66 -6.33 8.62
C PHE A 61 -4.19 -6.60 8.34
N ARG A 62 -3.39 -6.74 9.41
CA ARG A 62 -1.97 -7.09 9.28
C ARG A 62 -1.66 -8.39 10.00
N TYR A 63 -0.85 -9.19 9.37
CA TYR A 63 -0.18 -10.35 9.97
C TYR A 63 1.29 -10.02 10.15
N ASN A 64 1.70 -9.82 11.38
CA ASN A 64 3.08 -9.50 11.75
C ASN A 64 3.93 -10.78 11.76
N ILE A 65 4.78 -10.95 10.76
CA ILE A 65 5.69 -12.10 10.66
C ILE A 65 6.78 -11.99 11.73
N ASN A 66 7.39 -10.81 11.81
CA ASN A 66 8.42 -10.45 12.78
C ASN A 66 8.42 -8.93 13.04
N PHE A 67 9.38 -8.41 13.80
CA PHE A 67 9.49 -6.98 14.09
C PHE A 67 9.68 -6.08 12.86
N ARG A 68 10.16 -6.64 11.74
CA ARG A 68 10.46 -5.90 10.52
C ARG A 68 9.50 -6.17 9.36
N TRP A 69 8.90 -7.35 9.30
CA TRP A 69 8.06 -7.76 8.20
C TRP A 69 6.63 -8.01 8.64
N ALA A 70 5.70 -7.46 7.89
CA ALA A 70 4.28 -7.72 8.02
C ALA A 70 3.63 -7.92 6.65
N LEU A 71 2.60 -8.75 6.61
CA LEU A 71 1.68 -8.84 5.49
C LEU A 71 0.43 -8.04 5.83
N LYS A 72 0.03 -7.16 4.94
CA LYS A 72 -1.15 -6.31 5.08
C LYS A 72 -2.18 -6.66 4.02
N ALA A 73 -3.42 -6.90 4.46
CA ALA A 73 -4.59 -6.90 3.61
C ALA A 73 -5.38 -5.63 3.86
N ASN A 74 -5.88 -5.00 2.83
CA ASN A 74 -6.69 -3.80 2.92
C ASN A 74 -7.91 -3.87 2.03
N LEU A 75 -9.01 -3.34 2.53
CA LEU A 75 -10.23 -3.04 1.77
C LEU A 75 -10.44 -1.53 1.85
N MET A 76 -10.35 -0.86 0.71
CA MET A 76 -10.41 0.59 0.63
C MET A 76 -11.56 1.03 -0.27
N TRP A 77 -12.27 2.05 0.17
CA TRP A 77 -13.17 2.84 -0.64
C TRP A 77 -12.58 4.24 -0.77
N GLY A 78 -12.68 4.82 -1.95
CA GLY A 78 -12.25 6.19 -2.21
C GLY A 78 -12.99 6.81 -3.37
N GLN A 79 -12.89 8.12 -3.48
CA GLN A 79 -13.34 8.86 -4.64
C GLN A 79 -12.13 9.45 -5.35
N ILE A 80 -12.19 9.51 -6.66
CA ILE A 80 -11.20 10.19 -7.48
C ILE A 80 -11.92 11.17 -8.40
N SER A 81 -11.30 12.31 -8.65
CA SER A 81 -11.80 13.30 -9.60
C SER A 81 -10.66 13.87 -10.40
N GLY A 82 -10.93 14.21 -11.64
CA GLY A 82 -10.00 14.90 -12.52
C GLY A 82 -10.72 15.97 -13.32
N LYS A 83 -10.01 17.06 -13.63
CA LYS A 83 -10.47 18.16 -14.45
C LYS A 83 -9.44 18.47 -15.51
N THR A 84 -9.89 18.56 -16.76
CA THR A 84 -9.03 18.92 -17.90
C THR A 84 -8.89 20.42 -18.12
N ASP A 85 -9.41 21.26 -17.18
CA ASP A 85 -9.31 22.73 -17.27
C ASP A 85 -7.87 23.20 -17.41
N GLY A 86 -7.55 23.85 -18.53
CA GLY A 86 -6.24 24.44 -18.83
C GLY A 86 -5.23 23.50 -19.51
N ALA A 87 -5.59 22.28 -19.86
CA ALA A 87 -4.78 21.42 -20.70
C ALA A 87 -5.07 21.71 -22.19
N ASN A 88 -4.30 22.61 -22.82
CA ASN A 88 -4.32 22.85 -24.27
C ASN A 88 -3.89 21.61 -25.10
N ALA A 89 -3.91 20.43 -24.52
CA ALA A 89 -3.30 19.23 -25.09
C ALA A 89 -4.31 18.23 -25.66
N PHE A 90 -5.64 18.47 -25.51
CA PHE A 90 -6.61 17.56 -26.10
C PHE A 90 -6.99 17.98 -27.52
N PRO A 91 -6.91 17.07 -28.50
CA PRO A 91 -7.46 17.32 -29.82
C PRO A 91 -8.98 17.56 -29.66
N ASN A 92 -9.48 18.70 -30.10
CA ASN A 92 -10.86 19.19 -30.04
C ASN A 92 -11.26 20.05 -28.83
N GLY A 93 -10.39 20.50 -27.98
CA GLY A 93 -10.70 21.50 -26.94
C GLY A 93 -11.77 21.06 -25.93
N GLY A 94 -12.00 19.77 -25.77
CA GLY A 94 -13.02 19.21 -24.88
C GLY A 94 -12.61 19.32 -23.40
N GLN A 95 -13.25 20.21 -22.69
CA GLN A 95 -13.19 20.22 -21.23
C GLN A 95 -14.02 19.04 -20.70
N THR A 96 -13.40 18.13 -19.98
CA THR A 96 -14.07 16.96 -19.44
C THR A 96 -13.71 16.81 -17.96
N ASP A 97 -14.73 16.84 -17.13
CA ASP A 97 -14.62 16.58 -15.70
C ASP A 97 -15.12 15.16 -15.42
N PHE A 98 -14.41 14.42 -14.58
CA PHE A 98 -14.91 13.16 -14.07
C PHE A 98 -14.82 13.09 -12.55
N SER A 99 -15.75 12.38 -11.95
CA SER A 99 -15.74 11.99 -10.55
C SER A 99 -16.22 10.56 -10.45
N ARG A 100 -15.41 9.70 -9.82
CA ARG A 100 -15.69 8.27 -9.76
C ARG A 100 -15.36 7.70 -8.40
N SER A 101 -16.22 6.82 -7.89
CA SER A 101 -15.92 6.01 -6.71
C SER A 101 -15.09 4.79 -7.12
N LEU A 102 -14.18 4.38 -6.28
CA LEU A 102 -13.40 3.16 -6.44
C LEU A 102 -13.45 2.31 -5.17
N LEU A 103 -13.40 1.02 -5.37
CA LEU A 103 -13.22 0.02 -4.34
C LEU A 103 -11.93 -0.76 -4.63
N GLU A 104 -11.08 -0.91 -3.65
CA GLU A 104 -9.81 -1.65 -3.78
C GLU A 104 -9.73 -2.74 -2.72
N LEU A 105 -9.39 -3.95 -3.16
CA LEU A 105 -8.94 -5.04 -2.31
C LEU A 105 -7.48 -5.31 -2.61
N GLY A 106 -6.61 -5.26 -1.60
CA GLY A 106 -5.17 -5.41 -1.78
C GLY A 106 -4.50 -6.28 -0.74
N GLY A 107 -3.40 -6.93 -1.17
CA GLY A 107 -2.44 -7.63 -0.34
C GLY A 107 -1.06 -7.00 -0.50
N GLN A 108 -0.40 -6.66 0.60
CA GLN A 108 0.85 -5.91 0.59
C GLN A 108 1.84 -6.52 1.58
N ALA A 109 3.13 -6.50 1.23
CA ALA A 109 4.22 -6.74 2.16
C ALA A 109 4.73 -5.39 2.67
N GLU A 110 4.90 -5.29 3.99
CA GLU A 110 5.44 -4.11 4.66
C GLU A 110 6.80 -4.44 5.28
N PHE A 111 7.77 -3.56 5.07
CA PHE A 111 9.08 -3.63 5.69
C PHE A 111 9.31 -2.45 6.63
N ASN A 112 9.43 -2.71 7.92
CA ASN A 112 9.73 -1.75 8.96
C ASN A 112 11.25 -1.52 9.05
N PHE A 113 11.71 -0.27 8.97
CA PHE A 113 13.12 0.06 9.08
C PHE A 113 13.68 -0.16 10.48
N PHE A 114 12.87 0.07 11.50
CA PHE A 114 13.25 -0.23 12.89
C PHE A 114 12.44 -1.43 13.39
N PRO A 115 13.01 -2.27 14.27
CA PRO A 115 12.24 -3.28 14.99
C PRO A 115 11.10 -2.60 15.76
N TYR A 116 9.86 -2.96 15.44
CA TYR A 116 8.67 -2.27 15.92
C TYR A 116 8.03 -3.00 17.11
N SER A 117 8.23 -2.47 18.32
CA SER A 117 7.62 -2.96 19.57
C SER A 117 7.76 -1.92 20.67
N ASP A 118 7.01 -2.08 21.77
CA ASP A 118 7.12 -1.25 22.97
C ASP A 118 7.62 -2.01 24.21
N LYS A 119 7.87 -3.32 24.10
CA LYS A 119 8.26 -4.16 25.25
C LYS A 119 9.68 -4.74 25.19
N PHE A 120 10.33 -4.71 24.06
CA PHE A 120 11.62 -5.41 23.85
C PHE A 120 12.76 -4.43 23.60
N ASP A 121 12.95 -3.46 24.49
CA ASP A 121 14.00 -2.45 24.38
C ASP A 121 15.40 -3.07 24.23
N TYR A 122 15.64 -4.24 24.85
CA TYR A 122 16.90 -4.97 24.73
C TYR A 122 17.19 -5.49 23.32
N THR A 123 16.19 -5.55 22.42
CA THR A 123 16.37 -5.91 21.01
C THR A 123 16.56 -4.68 20.13
N GLY A 124 16.62 -3.47 20.69
CA GLY A 124 16.62 -2.22 19.95
C GLY A 124 15.26 -1.87 19.31
N ALA A 125 14.18 -2.47 19.81
CA ALA A 125 12.84 -2.18 19.35
C ALA A 125 12.44 -0.74 19.70
N LYS A 126 11.70 -0.13 18.79
CA LYS A 126 11.22 1.25 18.91
C LYS A 126 9.72 1.32 18.77
N ARG A 127 9.11 2.27 19.47
CA ARG A 127 7.67 2.60 19.33
C ARG A 127 7.32 3.28 18.00
N PHE A 128 8.34 3.74 17.28
CA PHE A 128 8.23 4.44 16.00
C PHE A 128 9.00 3.68 14.94
N THR A 129 8.40 3.51 13.76
CA THR A 129 9.10 2.96 12.59
C THR A 129 8.57 3.56 11.30
N PRO A 130 9.44 4.06 10.43
CA PRO A 130 9.13 4.20 9.03
C PRO A 130 9.01 2.82 8.39
N TYR A 131 8.19 2.70 7.35
CA TYR A 131 8.07 1.47 6.59
C TYR A 131 7.87 1.73 5.10
N LEU A 132 8.25 0.75 4.30
CA LEU A 132 7.93 0.67 2.88
C LEU A 132 6.90 -0.43 2.67
N LEU A 133 6.09 -0.28 1.64
CA LEU A 133 5.13 -1.28 1.23
C LEU A 133 5.16 -1.51 -0.28
N VAL A 134 4.91 -2.75 -0.65
CA VAL A 134 4.73 -3.19 -2.03
C VAL A 134 3.71 -4.33 -2.05
N GLY A 135 2.91 -4.41 -3.09
CA GLY A 135 1.91 -5.49 -3.14
C GLY A 135 1.23 -5.64 -4.47
N LEU A 136 0.12 -6.34 -4.41
CA LEU A 136 -0.82 -6.55 -5.51
C LEU A 136 -2.23 -6.28 -5.00
N GLY A 137 -3.06 -5.73 -5.85
CA GLY A 137 -4.45 -5.46 -5.53
C GLY A 137 -5.33 -5.52 -6.77
N MET A 138 -6.62 -5.39 -6.52
CA MET A 138 -7.64 -5.27 -7.54
C MET A 138 -8.47 -4.02 -7.26
N THR A 139 -8.60 -3.17 -8.25
CA THR A 139 -9.43 -1.97 -8.23
C THR A 139 -10.68 -2.19 -9.02
N VAL A 140 -11.81 -1.88 -8.43
CA VAL A 140 -13.12 -1.86 -9.07
C VAL A 140 -13.66 -0.44 -9.00
N ALA A 141 -13.96 0.16 -10.14
CA ALA A 141 -14.58 1.47 -10.20
C ALA A 141 -15.90 1.37 -10.98
N PRO A 142 -17.05 1.28 -10.28
CA PRO A 142 -18.36 1.22 -10.89
C PRO A 142 -18.76 2.60 -11.46
N GLY A 143 -19.66 2.60 -12.46
CA GLY A 143 -20.16 3.82 -13.09
C GLY A 143 -19.28 4.28 -14.26
N GLY A 144 -19.64 5.43 -14.89
CA GLY A 144 -19.11 5.86 -16.17
C GLY A 144 -19.76 5.11 -17.34
N ASP A 145 -19.17 5.21 -18.51
CA ASP A 145 -19.66 4.53 -19.72
C ASP A 145 -19.47 3.00 -19.62
N ALA A 146 -18.48 2.56 -18.84
CA ALA A 146 -18.25 1.15 -18.51
C ALA A 146 -17.71 0.98 -17.09
N SER A 147 -18.03 -0.16 -16.44
CA SER A 147 -17.42 -0.56 -15.18
C SER A 147 -15.95 -0.91 -15.40
N PHE A 148 -15.08 -0.36 -14.59
CA PHE A 148 -13.65 -0.64 -14.64
C PHE A 148 -13.24 -1.65 -13.57
N VAL A 149 -12.57 -2.70 -13.99
CA VAL A 149 -11.94 -3.68 -13.08
C VAL A 149 -10.52 -3.92 -13.56
N SER A 150 -9.56 -3.67 -12.71
CA SER A 150 -8.15 -3.84 -13.08
C SER A 150 -7.30 -4.27 -11.89
N PRO A 151 -6.34 -5.17 -12.09
CA PRO A 151 -5.29 -5.37 -11.13
C PRO A 151 -4.44 -4.10 -10.99
N ASN A 152 -3.92 -3.89 -9.78
CA ASN A 152 -3.04 -2.77 -9.47
C ASN A 152 -1.80 -3.23 -8.69
N ILE A 153 -0.77 -2.42 -8.74
CA ILE A 153 0.47 -2.59 -7.98
C ILE A 153 0.59 -1.42 -7.02
N PRO A 154 0.25 -1.59 -5.73
CA PRO A 154 0.48 -0.58 -4.71
C PRO A 154 1.97 -0.52 -4.34
N LEU A 155 2.50 0.69 -4.29
CA LEU A 155 3.82 1.04 -3.79
C LEU A 155 3.66 2.21 -2.83
N GLY A 156 4.36 2.19 -1.70
CA GLY A 156 4.22 3.30 -0.77
C GLY A 156 5.19 3.27 0.39
N MET A 157 5.05 4.31 1.19
CA MET A 157 5.79 4.49 2.42
C MET A 157 4.88 5.04 3.50
N GLY A 158 5.26 4.81 4.73
CA GLY A 158 4.53 5.36 5.86
C GLY A 158 5.34 5.34 7.14
N VAL A 159 4.69 5.79 8.18
CA VAL A 159 5.21 5.76 9.54
C VAL A 159 4.18 5.14 10.45
N LYS A 160 4.66 4.37 11.42
CA LYS A 160 3.85 3.79 12.49
C LYS A 160 4.35 4.27 13.83
N TYR A 161 3.43 4.53 14.73
CA TYR A 161 3.72 4.89 16.10
C TYR A 161 2.83 4.11 17.06
N LYS A 162 3.43 3.43 18.02
CA LYS A 162 2.73 2.68 19.08
C LYS A 162 2.32 3.63 20.19
N LEU A 163 1.04 4.01 20.20
CA LEU A 163 0.48 4.94 21.18
C LEU A 163 0.35 4.28 22.55
N ARG A 164 -0.14 3.03 22.57
CA ARG A 164 -0.29 2.17 23.76
C ARG A 164 0.12 0.74 23.38
N PRO A 165 0.27 -0.18 24.36
CA PRO A 165 0.73 -1.55 24.09
C PRO A 165 0.02 -2.29 22.96
N ARG A 166 -1.27 -1.96 22.72
CA ARG A 166 -2.07 -2.59 21.66
C ARG A 166 -2.63 -1.61 20.64
N LEU A 167 -2.36 -0.32 20.79
CA LEU A 167 -2.94 0.71 19.93
C LEU A 167 -1.84 1.39 19.11
N ASN A 168 -1.97 1.31 17.80
CA ASN A 168 -1.04 1.89 16.86
C ASN A 168 -1.71 3.02 16.05
N LEU A 169 -0.95 4.06 15.78
CA LEU A 169 -1.27 5.09 14.81
C LEU A 169 -0.36 4.91 13.60
N GLY A 170 -0.88 5.19 12.41
CA GLY A 170 -0.10 5.19 11.18
C GLY A 170 -0.45 6.34 10.28
N CYS A 171 0.52 6.77 9.49
CA CYS A 171 0.34 7.67 8.37
C CYS A 171 1.00 7.01 7.16
N GLU A 172 0.27 6.88 6.07
CA GLU A 172 0.70 6.16 4.86
C GLU A 172 0.44 7.00 3.63
N PHE A 173 1.45 7.14 2.82
CA PHE A 173 1.35 7.63 1.45
C PHE A 173 1.64 6.49 0.50
N SER A 174 0.74 6.23 -0.44
CA SER A 174 0.90 5.10 -1.35
C SER A 174 0.27 5.38 -2.72
N VAL A 175 1.00 4.95 -3.74
CA VAL A 175 0.66 5.12 -5.16
C VAL A 175 0.25 3.78 -5.72
N ARG A 176 -0.79 3.75 -6.52
CA ARG A 176 -1.29 2.56 -7.22
C ARG A 176 -1.11 2.75 -8.71
N LYS A 177 -0.40 1.83 -9.30
CA LYS A 177 -0.36 1.72 -10.75
C LYS A 177 -1.37 0.66 -11.19
N THR A 178 -2.40 1.07 -11.94
CA THR A 178 -3.34 0.12 -12.55
C THR A 178 -2.69 -0.53 -13.77
N LEU A 179 -3.03 -1.76 -14.05
CA LEU A 179 -2.61 -2.45 -15.29
C LEU A 179 -3.65 -2.30 -16.40
N GLY A 180 -4.84 -1.78 -16.09
CA GLY A 180 -5.90 -1.39 -17.01
C GLY A 180 -5.82 0.09 -17.37
N ASP A 181 -6.43 0.44 -18.48
CA ASP A 181 -6.69 1.79 -18.98
C ASP A 181 -8.19 2.03 -18.95
N GLY A 182 -8.66 3.21 -18.54
CA GLY A 182 -10.09 3.51 -18.45
C GLY A 182 -10.62 3.71 -17.03
N LEU A 183 -9.74 3.96 -16.07
CA LEU A 183 -10.12 4.37 -14.71
C LEU A 183 -10.96 5.66 -14.72
N GLU A 184 -10.73 6.52 -15.71
CA GLU A 184 -11.46 7.77 -15.93
C GLU A 184 -12.94 7.53 -16.33
N GLY A 185 -13.26 6.36 -16.89
CA GLY A 185 -14.63 5.93 -17.22
C GLY A 185 -15.28 6.67 -18.36
N LYS A 186 -14.51 7.33 -19.22
CA LYS A 186 -14.98 8.00 -20.44
C LYS A 186 -14.13 7.56 -21.62
N ASP A 187 -14.79 7.07 -22.68
CA ASP A 187 -14.13 6.59 -23.90
C ASP A 187 -13.25 7.66 -24.58
N MET A 188 -13.61 8.94 -24.43
CA MET A 188 -12.83 10.06 -24.99
C MET A 188 -11.47 10.27 -24.29
N LEU A 189 -11.29 9.75 -23.09
CA LEU A 189 -10.03 9.84 -22.34
C LEU A 189 -9.18 8.57 -22.49
N ASN A 190 -9.77 7.48 -23.02
CA ASN A 190 -9.05 6.26 -23.35
C ASN A 190 -8.26 6.45 -24.64
N ASP A 191 -6.94 6.52 -24.53
CA ASP A 191 -6.00 6.69 -25.65
C ASP A 191 -6.32 7.87 -26.58
N PRO A 192 -6.35 9.12 -26.06
CA PRO A 192 -6.77 10.31 -26.84
C PRO A 192 -5.87 10.60 -28.06
N TYR A 193 -4.72 9.97 -28.15
CA TYR A 193 -3.76 10.15 -29.24
C TYR A 193 -3.62 8.94 -30.16
N GLY A 194 -4.37 7.83 -29.92
CA GLY A 194 -4.31 6.62 -30.74
C GLY A 194 -2.93 5.94 -30.74
N ILE A 195 -2.11 6.19 -29.71
CA ILE A 195 -0.76 5.63 -29.59
C ILE A 195 -0.85 4.40 -28.71
N SER A 196 -1.02 3.23 -29.31
CA SER A 196 -0.96 1.96 -28.57
C SER A 196 0.44 1.80 -27.98
N SER A 197 0.61 2.08 -26.71
CA SER A 197 1.88 1.95 -26.01
C SER A 197 1.91 0.71 -25.13
N SER A 198 3.15 0.21 -24.94
CA SER A 198 3.51 -0.94 -24.10
C SER A 198 2.74 -0.96 -22.77
N ALA A 199 2.41 -2.15 -22.28
CA ALA A 199 1.66 -2.45 -21.03
C ALA A 199 2.10 -1.68 -19.76
N LEU A 200 3.16 -0.90 -19.82
CA LEU A 200 3.70 -0.15 -18.70
C LEU A 200 3.68 1.38 -18.89
N LYS A 201 3.42 1.90 -20.11
CA LYS A 201 3.71 3.32 -20.41
C LYS A 201 2.53 4.28 -20.35
N ASN A 202 1.29 3.86 -20.50
CA ASN A 202 0.13 4.76 -20.57
C ASN A 202 -1.00 4.21 -19.69
N LYS A 203 -0.75 4.08 -18.38
CA LYS A 203 -1.69 3.50 -17.43
C LYS A 203 -2.01 4.49 -16.33
N ASP A 204 -3.22 4.43 -15.84
CA ASP A 204 -3.73 5.28 -14.79
C ASP A 204 -3.01 5.07 -13.46
N TRP A 205 -2.78 6.17 -12.78
CA TRP A 205 -2.20 6.18 -11.44
C TRP A 205 -3.17 6.88 -10.49
N TYR A 206 -3.31 6.34 -9.32
CA TYR A 206 -3.97 7.05 -8.24
C TYR A 206 -3.21 6.84 -6.92
N SER A 207 -3.43 7.75 -5.99
CA SER A 207 -2.68 7.77 -4.74
C SER A 207 -3.61 7.92 -3.57
N PHE A 208 -3.20 7.36 -2.44
CA PHE A 208 -3.83 7.59 -1.15
C PHE A 208 -2.87 8.22 -0.17
N LEU A 209 -3.41 9.16 0.62
CA LEU A 209 -2.81 9.67 1.84
C LEU A 209 -3.75 9.32 2.99
N LEU A 210 -3.32 8.41 3.86
CA LEU A 210 -4.18 7.79 4.86
C LEU A 210 -3.60 7.91 6.26
N LEU A 211 -4.47 8.20 7.21
CA LEU A 211 -4.22 8.00 8.62
C LEU A 211 -4.90 6.71 9.07
N SER A 212 -4.26 5.94 9.92
CA SER A 212 -4.77 4.66 10.42
C SER A 212 -4.72 4.58 11.93
N VAL A 213 -5.73 3.92 12.49
CA VAL A 213 -5.78 3.51 13.89
C VAL A 213 -5.99 2.01 13.91
N THR A 214 -5.07 1.28 14.54
CA THR A 214 -5.10 -0.17 14.53
C THR A 214 -4.88 -0.75 15.93
N TYR A 215 -5.43 -1.93 16.16
CA TYR A 215 -5.38 -2.66 17.41
C TYR A 215 -4.70 -4.01 17.24
N ASP A 216 -3.71 -4.27 18.10
CA ASP A 216 -2.94 -5.51 18.12
C ASP A 216 -3.64 -6.59 18.93
N PHE A 217 -3.69 -7.82 18.40
CA PHE A 217 -4.24 -8.99 19.08
C PHE A 217 -3.51 -10.29 18.71
N GLY A 218 -3.85 -11.38 19.38
CA GLY A 218 -3.18 -12.66 19.16
C GLY A 218 -1.76 -12.67 19.71
N GLU A 219 -1.62 -12.70 21.04
CA GLU A 219 -0.32 -12.80 21.71
C GLU A 219 0.43 -14.05 21.25
N ARG A 220 1.71 -13.91 20.96
CA ARG A 220 2.59 -15.06 20.79
C ARG A 220 2.87 -15.66 22.15
N CYS A 221 2.77 -16.98 22.24
CA CYS A 221 2.92 -17.73 23.47
C CYS A 221 4.20 -17.35 24.21
N ARG A 222 4.06 -16.80 25.42
CA ARG A 222 5.19 -16.47 26.32
C ARG A 222 5.90 -17.74 26.84
N THR A 223 5.25 -18.88 26.78
CA THR A 223 5.61 -20.10 27.50
C THR A 223 6.63 -20.96 26.77
N CYS A 224 6.90 -20.71 25.48
CA CYS A 224 7.89 -21.49 24.74
C CYS A 224 9.35 -21.25 25.14
N ASN A 225 9.61 -20.34 26.08
CA ASN A 225 10.95 -20.00 26.58
C ASN A 225 11.06 -20.08 28.10
N ASN A 226 10.13 -20.74 28.78
CA ASN A 226 10.23 -21.01 30.22
C ASN A 226 11.10 -22.25 30.48
N ALA A 227 12.40 -22.11 30.24
CA ALA A 227 13.41 -22.93 30.91
C ALA A 227 13.57 -22.53 32.41
N LYS A 228 12.57 -21.94 33.06
CA LYS A 228 12.62 -21.42 34.43
C LYS A 228 11.86 -22.25 35.46
N HIS A 229 11.47 -23.46 35.14
CA HIS A 229 10.97 -24.40 36.13
C HIS A 229 11.77 -25.69 36.07
N ILE A 230 13.05 -25.58 36.34
CA ILE A 230 13.84 -26.66 36.92
C ILE A 230 14.26 -26.10 38.28
N GLU A 231 13.35 -26.11 39.23
CA GLU A 231 13.70 -26.09 40.65
C GLU A 231 14.09 -27.51 41.05
N TYR A 232 15.33 -27.65 41.55
CA TYR A 232 15.84 -28.83 42.21
C TYR A 232 15.33 -28.84 43.66
#